data_e47df90bc63aa7c2fc6f1925e1cf78e8
#
_entry.id   e47df90bc63aa7c2fc6f1925e1cf78e8
#
_cell.length_a   1.000
_cell.length_b   1.000
_cell.length_c   1.000
_cell.angle_alpha   90.00
_cell.angle_beta   90.00
_cell.angle_gamma   90.00
#
_symmetry.space_group_name_H-M   'P 1'
#
loop_
_entity.id
_entity.type
_entity.pdbx_description
1 polymer ?
#
loop_
_entity_poly.entity_id
_entity_poly.type
_entity_poly.pdbx_seq_one_letter_code
_entity_poly.pdbx_strand_id
1 'polypeptide(L)'
;MKNGETKKGKLRINAIDILIIVLVFACITAVILRYTVLDDLWKDNEQKEYVLTFKVDSLTSAQLDSIRLASEESDVGGNWVYLEDGETKLGKIVKLGEQNKETLCFVNEKGETVTAEYPDTENEEDVTWTVTGTIKCLGVYTDSKGFLLNGNQYIASNSKVNVFTKYCDFSLTVIDIEESSER
;
A
#
# COMPACT_ATOMS: atom_id res chain seq x y z
N MET A 1 -68.99 39.39 12.04
CA MET A 1 -68.18 38.35 11.44
C MET A 1 -67.47 38.93 10.22
N LYS A 2 -66.14 39.21 10.32
CA LYS A 2 -65.35 39.75 9.18
C LYS A 2 -64.48 38.63 8.66
N ASN A 3 -64.75 38.16 7.43
CA ASN A 3 -63.93 37.20 6.72
C ASN A 3 -62.61 37.85 6.32
N GLY A 4 -61.49 37.37 6.87
CA GLY A 4 -60.16 37.75 6.47
C GLY A 4 -59.75 36.98 5.21
N GLU A 5 -59.79 37.61 4.07
CA GLU A 5 -59.18 37.09 2.84
C GLU A 5 -57.66 37.14 2.90
N THR A 6 -57.03 35.96 3.03
CA THR A 6 -55.58 35.82 2.88
C THR A 6 -55.22 36.03 1.40
N LYS A 7 -54.62 37.19 1.07
CA LYS A 7 -53.99 37.48 -0.23
C LYS A 7 -52.83 36.53 -0.45
N LYS A 8 -53.01 35.53 -1.34
CA LYS A 8 -51.90 34.72 -1.89
C LYS A 8 -50.97 35.65 -2.70
N GLY A 9 -49.83 35.97 -2.12
CA GLY A 9 -48.76 36.69 -2.85
C GLY A 9 -48.31 35.86 -4.05
N LYS A 10 -48.54 36.31 -5.27
CA LYS A 10 -47.92 35.74 -6.46
C LYS A 10 -46.43 36.04 -6.42
N LEU A 11 -45.58 35.03 -6.16
CA LEU A 11 -44.14 35.11 -6.35
C LEU A 11 -43.87 35.46 -7.81
N ARG A 12 -43.42 36.68 -8.07
CA ARG A 12 -42.92 37.11 -9.38
C ARG A 12 -41.45 36.63 -9.49
N ILE A 13 -41.25 35.44 -10.04
CA ILE A 13 -39.93 34.93 -10.36
C ILE A 13 -39.35 35.75 -11.51
N ASN A 14 -38.23 36.41 -11.29
CA ASN A 14 -37.51 37.17 -12.30
C ASN A 14 -36.60 36.24 -13.11
N ALA A 15 -36.28 36.60 -14.35
CA ALA A 15 -35.38 35.83 -15.20
C ALA A 15 -34.00 35.57 -14.52
N ILE A 16 -33.57 36.52 -13.68
CA ILE A 16 -32.34 36.41 -12.89
C ILE A 16 -32.46 35.31 -11.83
N ASP A 17 -33.62 35.18 -11.17
CA ASP A 17 -33.85 34.15 -10.15
C ASP A 17 -33.79 32.74 -10.76
N ILE A 18 -34.35 32.58 -11.97
CA ILE A 18 -34.30 31.33 -12.73
C ILE A 18 -32.85 30.99 -13.08
N LEU A 19 -32.06 31.97 -13.54
CA LEU A 19 -30.64 31.76 -13.88
C LEU A 19 -29.82 31.35 -12.68
N ILE A 20 -30.03 31.94 -11.50
CA ILE A 20 -29.37 31.58 -10.26
C ILE A 20 -29.72 30.14 -9.84
N ILE A 21 -31.02 29.79 -9.92
CA ILE A 21 -31.48 28.43 -9.59
C ILE A 21 -30.84 27.40 -10.50
N VAL A 22 -30.78 27.62 -11.80
CA VAL A 22 -30.14 26.73 -12.77
C VAL A 22 -28.64 26.58 -12.48
N LEU A 23 -27.96 27.68 -12.15
CA LEU A 23 -26.53 27.65 -11.82
C LEU A 23 -26.27 26.87 -10.56
N VAL A 24 -27.09 27.03 -9.52
CA VAL A 24 -26.98 26.25 -8.27
C VAL A 24 -27.19 24.74 -8.52
N PHE A 25 -28.23 24.39 -9.30
CA PHE A 25 -28.47 23.01 -9.70
C PHE A 25 -27.30 22.41 -10.49
N ALA A 26 -26.74 23.16 -11.44
CA ALA A 26 -25.58 22.72 -12.21
C ALA A 26 -24.36 22.47 -11.31
N CYS A 27 -24.08 23.34 -10.33
CA CYS A 27 -23.01 23.15 -9.35
C CYS A 27 -23.24 21.91 -8.48
N ILE A 28 -24.46 21.71 -7.97
CA ILE A 28 -24.81 20.54 -7.16
C ILE A 28 -24.65 19.27 -7.99
N THR A 29 -25.15 19.26 -9.24
CA THR A 29 -25.01 18.12 -10.15
C THR A 29 -23.54 17.82 -10.46
N ALA A 30 -22.71 18.84 -10.69
CA ALA A 30 -21.28 18.67 -10.92
C ALA A 30 -20.55 18.07 -9.70
N VAL A 31 -20.91 18.50 -8.49
CA VAL A 31 -20.38 17.95 -7.25
C VAL A 31 -20.80 16.48 -7.07
N ILE A 32 -22.07 16.17 -7.28
CA ILE A 32 -22.58 14.79 -7.19
C ILE A 32 -21.90 13.90 -8.24
N LEU A 33 -21.78 14.34 -9.49
CA LEU A 33 -21.09 13.61 -10.55
C LEU A 33 -19.62 13.38 -10.21
N ARG A 34 -18.96 14.36 -9.60
CA ARG A 34 -17.56 14.19 -9.17
C ARG A 34 -17.40 13.12 -8.10
N TYR A 35 -18.29 13.07 -7.10
CA TYR A 35 -18.18 12.15 -5.98
C TYR A 35 -18.81 10.77 -6.20
N THR A 36 -19.78 10.63 -7.11
CA THR A 36 -20.45 9.34 -7.34
C THR A 36 -19.99 8.64 -8.61
N VAL A 37 -19.84 9.36 -9.71
CA VAL A 37 -19.55 8.74 -11.01
C VAL A 37 -18.04 8.58 -11.24
N LEU A 38 -17.24 9.53 -10.79
CA LEU A 38 -15.78 9.41 -10.92
C LEU A 38 -15.23 8.36 -9.94
N ASP A 39 -15.74 8.30 -8.72
CA ASP A 39 -15.31 7.26 -7.76
C ASP A 39 -15.74 5.85 -8.22
N ASP A 40 -16.92 5.68 -8.82
CA ASP A 40 -17.37 4.38 -9.34
C ASP A 40 -16.63 3.97 -10.63
N LEU A 41 -16.28 4.90 -11.51
CA LEU A 41 -15.44 4.59 -12.68
C LEU A 41 -14.01 4.19 -12.29
N TRP A 42 -13.55 4.54 -11.08
CA TRP A 42 -12.25 4.12 -10.55
C TRP A 42 -12.35 2.85 -9.69
N LYS A 43 -13.53 2.50 -9.22
CA LYS A 43 -13.80 1.26 -8.46
C LYS A 43 -14.06 0.03 -9.32
N ASP A 44 -14.26 0.18 -10.63
CA ASP A 44 -14.57 -0.92 -11.55
C ASP A 44 -13.37 -1.82 -11.89
N ASN A 45 -12.22 -1.57 -11.28
CA ASN A 45 -11.15 -2.56 -11.27
C ASN A 45 -11.33 -3.44 -10.02
N GLU A 46 -11.91 -4.61 -10.21
CA GLU A 46 -12.00 -5.66 -9.19
C GLU A 46 -10.65 -5.85 -8.51
N GLN A 47 -10.57 -5.57 -7.22
CA GLN A 47 -9.36 -5.84 -6.46
C GLN A 47 -9.12 -7.34 -6.43
N LYS A 48 -7.96 -7.76 -6.89
CA LYS A 48 -7.53 -9.15 -6.88
C LYS A 48 -6.44 -9.36 -5.84
N GLU A 49 -6.25 -10.62 -5.50
CA GLU A 49 -5.13 -11.01 -4.66
C GLU A 49 -3.84 -11.10 -5.48
N TYR A 50 -2.78 -10.48 -4.98
CA TYR A 50 -1.44 -10.51 -5.52
C TYR A 50 -0.47 -11.04 -4.49
N VAL A 51 0.58 -11.69 -4.99
CA VAL A 51 1.74 -12.11 -4.20
C VAL A 51 2.88 -11.16 -4.52
N LEU A 52 3.31 -10.40 -3.52
CA LEU A 52 4.43 -9.50 -3.58
C LEU A 52 5.65 -10.22 -3.01
N THR A 53 6.67 -10.45 -3.83
CA THR A 53 7.95 -10.98 -3.40
C THR A 53 8.85 -9.83 -2.97
N PHE A 54 9.43 -9.93 -1.79
CA PHE A 54 10.26 -8.88 -1.23
C PHE A 54 11.62 -9.39 -0.76
N LYS A 55 12.53 -8.44 -0.62
CA LYS A 55 13.85 -8.61 -0.01
C LYS A 55 14.06 -7.52 1.04
N VAL A 56 14.65 -7.89 2.15
CA VAL A 56 15.10 -6.94 3.18
C VAL A 56 16.58 -7.17 3.39
N ASP A 57 17.36 -6.11 3.30
CA ASP A 57 18.80 -6.12 3.52
C ASP A 57 19.15 -5.47 4.86
N SER A 58 20.33 -5.80 5.37
CA SER A 58 20.94 -5.18 6.56
C SER A 58 20.08 -5.27 7.83
N LEU A 59 19.39 -6.38 8.01
CA LEU A 59 18.65 -6.67 9.23
C LEU A 59 19.58 -7.07 10.37
N THR A 60 19.35 -6.53 11.56
CA THR A 60 19.93 -7.07 12.78
C THR A 60 19.30 -8.42 13.16
N SER A 61 19.97 -9.24 13.96
CA SER A 61 19.42 -10.51 14.45
C SER A 61 18.08 -10.32 15.17
N ALA A 62 17.94 -9.26 15.96
CA ALA A 62 16.69 -8.93 16.67
C ALA A 62 15.53 -8.56 15.71
N GLN A 63 15.81 -7.81 14.64
CA GLN A 63 14.80 -7.50 13.60
C GLN A 63 14.41 -8.77 12.84
N LEU A 64 15.37 -9.64 12.50
CA LEU A 64 15.11 -10.90 11.85
C LEU A 64 14.16 -11.77 12.69
N ASP A 65 14.43 -11.92 13.98
CA ASP A 65 13.57 -12.67 14.89
C ASP A 65 12.18 -12.05 15.01
N SER A 66 12.09 -10.73 15.01
CA SER A 66 10.81 -10.00 15.02
C SER A 66 9.99 -10.25 13.75
N ILE A 67 10.63 -10.30 12.58
CA ILE A 67 9.96 -10.63 11.31
C ILE A 67 9.52 -12.09 11.28
N ARG A 68 10.33 -13.02 11.85
CA ARG A 68 9.93 -14.42 12.00
C ARG A 68 8.68 -14.56 12.86
N LEU A 69 8.67 -13.91 14.03
CA LEU A 69 7.50 -13.91 14.92
C LEU A 69 6.27 -13.36 14.18
N ALA A 70 6.42 -12.27 13.42
CA ALA A 70 5.33 -11.72 12.62
C ALA A 70 4.81 -12.70 11.56
N SER A 71 5.69 -13.52 10.97
CA SER A 71 5.30 -14.50 9.94
C SER A 71 4.63 -15.75 10.50
N GLU A 72 4.95 -16.16 11.72
CA GLU A 72 4.45 -17.38 12.37
C GLU A 72 3.10 -17.16 13.07
N GLU A 73 2.78 -15.92 13.43
CA GLU A 73 1.54 -15.60 14.14
C GLU A 73 0.33 -15.70 13.21
N SER A 74 -0.41 -16.81 13.31
CA SER A 74 -1.60 -17.08 12.49
C SER A 74 -2.87 -16.36 12.94
N ASP A 75 -2.84 -15.73 14.12
CA ASP A 75 -4.02 -15.12 14.72
C ASP A 75 -4.39 -13.75 14.12
N VAL A 76 -5.62 -13.36 14.37
CA VAL A 76 -6.25 -12.13 13.88
C VAL A 76 -5.41 -10.91 14.26
N GLY A 77 -4.46 -10.53 13.41
CA GLY A 77 -3.64 -9.32 13.54
C GLY A 77 -2.11 -9.53 13.55
N GLY A 78 -1.59 -10.77 13.66
CA GLY A 78 -0.16 -11.01 13.86
C GLY A 78 0.73 -10.79 12.66
N ASN A 79 0.35 -11.27 11.50
CA ASN A 79 1.19 -11.26 10.29
C ASN A 79 0.89 -10.11 9.31
N TRP A 80 0.17 -9.08 9.76
CA TRP A 80 -0.08 -7.90 8.96
C TRP A 80 1.14 -6.98 8.88
N VAL A 81 1.41 -6.53 7.67
CA VAL A 81 2.40 -5.50 7.34
C VAL A 81 1.66 -4.24 6.94
N TYR A 82 2.07 -3.11 7.50
CA TYR A 82 1.51 -1.80 7.24
C TYR A 82 2.56 -0.90 6.57
N LEU A 83 2.11 0.05 5.77
CA LEU A 83 2.96 1.11 5.24
C LEU A 83 3.33 2.12 6.35
N GLU A 84 4.26 3.00 6.05
CA GLU A 84 4.78 4.01 6.98
C GLU A 84 3.71 4.92 7.59
N ASP A 85 2.55 5.09 6.93
CA ASP A 85 1.42 5.86 7.42
C ASP A 85 0.68 5.23 8.63
N GLY A 86 0.95 3.96 8.92
CA GLY A 86 0.35 3.23 10.03
C GLY A 86 -1.09 2.75 9.82
N GLU A 87 -1.71 3.16 8.75
CA GLU A 87 -3.12 2.90 8.45
C GLU A 87 -3.29 1.98 7.25
N THR A 88 -2.45 2.16 6.22
CA THR A 88 -2.55 1.39 4.98
C THR A 88 -1.92 0.01 5.15
N LYS A 89 -2.73 -1.02 5.03
CA LYS A 89 -2.26 -2.42 5.04
C LYS A 89 -1.58 -2.74 3.73
N LEU A 90 -0.30 -3.10 3.77
CA LEU A 90 0.40 -3.66 2.63
C LEU A 90 -0.10 -5.07 2.33
N GLY A 91 -0.24 -5.90 3.36
CA GLY A 91 -0.69 -7.29 3.20
C GLY A 91 -0.31 -8.16 4.39
N LYS A 92 -0.36 -9.48 4.18
CA LYS A 92 0.06 -10.48 5.16
C LYS A 92 1.31 -11.20 4.69
N ILE A 93 2.27 -11.40 5.58
CA ILE A 93 3.42 -12.27 5.31
C ILE A 93 2.89 -13.71 5.19
N VAL A 94 3.13 -14.34 4.04
CA VAL A 94 2.72 -15.72 3.78
C VAL A 94 3.86 -16.67 4.10
N LYS A 95 5.08 -16.29 3.68
CA LYS A 95 6.25 -17.14 3.83
C LYS A 95 7.51 -16.28 3.89
N LEU A 96 8.42 -16.64 4.78
CA LEU A 96 9.81 -16.22 4.70
C LEU A 96 10.59 -17.23 3.85
N GLY A 97 11.41 -16.71 2.96
CA GLY A 97 12.27 -17.51 2.09
C GLY A 97 13.67 -17.66 2.67
N GLU A 98 14.67 -17.43 1.83
CA GLU A 98 16.07 -17.54 2.21
C GLU A 98 16.47 -16.45 3.20
N GLN A 99 17.28 -16.85 4.18
CA GLN A 99 17.84 -16.00 5.20
C GLN A 99 19.36 -16.22 5.17
N ASN A 100 20.06 -15.23 4.67
CA ASN A 100 21.51 -15.31 4.50
C ASN A 100 22.20 -14.18 5.27
N LYS A 101 23.37 -14.47 5.81
CA LYS A 101 24.24 -13.41 6.30
C LYS A 101 24.62 -12.50 5.13
N GLU A 102 24.67 -11.21 5.40
CA GLU A 102 25.07 -10.24 4.39
C GLU A 102 26.55 -10.45 4.01
N THR A 103 26.84 -10.38 2.71
CA THR A 103 28.19 -10.61 2.20
C THR A 103 28.62 -9.43 1.34
N LEU A 104 29.89 -9.07 1.46
CA LEU A 104 30.53 -8.10 0.58
C LEU A 104 31.38 -8.81 -0.46
N CYS A 105 31.25 -8.35 -1.69
CA CYS A 105 32.16 -8.75 -2.78
C CYS A 105 33.19 -7.65 -3.03
N PHE A 106 34.44 -7.96 -2.96
CA PHE A 106 35.53 -7.02 -3.29
C PHE A 106 36.57 -7.69 -4.14
N VAL A 107 37.35 -6.90 -4.84
CA VAL A 107 38.47 -7.38 -5.65
C VAL A 107 39.74 -7.26 -4.83
N ASN A 108 40.44 -8.39 -4.62
CA ASN A 108 41.70 -8.41 -3.89
C ASN A 108 42.84 -7.82 -4.73
N GLU A 109 44.02 -7.67 -4.11
CA GLU A 109 45.22 -7.13 -4.78
C GLU A 109 45.66 -7.94 -6.00
N LYS A 110 45.22 -9.20 -6.12
CA LYS A 110 45.49 -10.08 -7.26
C LYS A 110 44.49 -9.95 -8.40
N GLY A 111 43.47 -9.09 -8.25
CA GLY A 111 42.38 -8.92 -9.22
C GLY A 111 41.32 -10.02 -9.17
N GLU A 112 41.26 -10.83 -8.13
CA GLU A 112 40.25 -11.88 -7.92
C GLU A 112 39.08 -11.32 -7.12
N THR A 113 37.86 -11.70 -7.49
CA THR A 113 36.66 -11.38 -6.70
C THR A 113 36.59 -12.28 -5.49
N VAL A 114 36.59 -11.70 -4.32
CA VAL A 114 36.48 -12.39 -3.03
C VAL A 114 35.17 -11.97 -2.37
N THR A 115 34.47 -12.94 -1.80
CA THR A 115 33.25 -12.71 -1.00
C THR A 115 33.57 -12.95 0.48
N ALA A 116 33.22 -12.02 1.33
CA ALA A 116 33.35 -12.14 2.76
C ALA A 116 32.03 -11.81 3.46
N GLU A 117 31.77 -12.41 4.60
CA GLU A 117 30.63 -12.06 5.45
C GLU A 117 30.79 -10.63 5.97
N TYR A 118 29.69 -9.91 6.11
CA TYR A 118 29.68 -8.53 6.60
C TYR A 118 28.66 -8.37 7.74
N PRO A 119 29.04 -7.69 8.81
CA PRO A 119 30.43 -7.37 9.18
C PRO A 119 31.24 -8.63 9.50
N ASP A 120 32.53 -8.59 9.25
CA ASP A 120 33.46 -9.66 9.67
C ASP A 120 33.68 -9.55 11.20
N THR A 121 32.78 -10.20 11.96
CA THR A 121 32.75 -10.14 13.41
C THR A 121 32.40 -11.52 13.99
N GLU A 122 33.04 -11.84 15.12
CA GLU A 122 32.70 -13.04 15.91
C GLU A 122 31.46 -12.81 16.80
N ASN A 123 31.01 -11.55 16.93
CA ASN A 123 29.84 -11.21 17.73
C ASN A 123 28.56 -11.35 16.89
N GLU A 124 27.73 -12.32 17.22
CA GLU A 124 26.47 -12.60 16.50
C GLU A 124 25.47 -11.42 16.52
N GLU A 125 25.58 -10.52 17.51
CA GLU A 125 24.72 -9.34 17.60
C GLU A 125 25.02 -8.30 16.51
N ASP A 126 26.26 -8.27 15.99
CA ASP A 126 26.69 -7.33 14.96
C ASP A 126 26.49 -7.87 13.55
N VAL A 127 26.11 -9.14 13.40
CA VAL A 127 25.86 -9.76 12.09
C VAL A 127 24.61 -9.18 11.46
N THR A 128 24.72 -8.78 10.19
CA THR A 128 23.58 -8.33 9.38
C THR A 128 23.06 -9.45 8.48
N TRP A 129 21.76 -9.44 8.28
CA TRP A 129 21.04 -10.48 7.56
C TRP A 129 20.30 -9.91 6.37
N THR A 130 20.25 -10.71 5.31
CA THR A 130 19.35 -10.50 4.17
C THR A 130 18.27 -11.56 4.20
N VAL A 131 17.01 -11.14 4.05
CA VAL A 131 15.85 -12.02 4.06
C VAL A 131 15.00 -11.78 2.84
N THR A 132 14.54 -12.85 2.21
CA THR A 132 13.51 -12.81 1.19
C THR A 132 12.18 -13.31 1.77
N GLY A 133 11.08 -12.96 1.13
CA GLY A 133 9.77 -13.45 1.55
C GLY A 133 8.66 -13.04 0.60
N THR A 134 7.44 -13.48 0.92
CA THR A 134 6.25 -13.16 0.16
C THR A 134 5.16 -12.58 1.05
N ILE A 135 4.49 -11.55 0.53
CA ILE A 135 3.34 -10.90 1.16
C ILE A 135 2.13 -11.07 0.24
N LYS A 136 1.02 -11.53 0.78
CA LYS A 136 -0.26 -11.59 0.06
C LYS A 136 -0.98 -10.28 0.29
N CYS A 137 -1.30 -9.57 -0.79
CA CYS A 137 -1.89 -8.24 -0.77
C CYS A 137 -3.07 -8.14 -1.73
N LEU A 138 -3.91 -7.13 -1.53
CA LEU A 138 -5.01 -6.78 -2.43
C LEU A 138 -4.61 -5.59 -3.30
N GLY A 139 -4.93 -5.65 -4.57
CA GLY A 139 -4.61 -4.57 -5.47
C GLY A 139 -5.26 -4.67 -6.83
N VAL A 140 -4.92 -3.74 -7.68
CA VAL A 140 -5.38 -3.65 -9.07
C VAL A 140 -4.17 -3.39 -9.95
N TYR A 141 -4.05 -4.16 -11.01
CA TYR A 141 -3.06 -3.90 -12.05
C TYR A 141 -3.71 -3.19 -13.23
N THR A 142 -3.18 -2.05 -13.62
CA THR A 142 -3.66 -1.29 -14.77
C THR A 142 -2.54 -1.06 -15.77
N ASP A 143 -2.85 -1.15 -17.08
CA ASP A 143 -1.85 -0.97 -18.14
C ASP A 143 -1.18 0.42 -18.10
N SER A 144 -1.89 1.42 -17.62
CA SER A 144 -1.40 2.81 -17.61
C SER A 144 -0.65 3.20 -16.34
N LYS A 145 -0.96 2.57 -15.19
CA LYS A 145 -0.42 2.96 -13.89
C LYS A 145 0.37 1.87 -13.18
N GLY A 146 0.38 0.62 -13.73
CA GLY A 146 0.98 -0.53 -13.07
C GLY A 146 0.15 -1.02 -11.88
N PHE A 147 0.82 -1.58 -10.87
CA PHE A 147 0.17 -2.12 -9.69
C PHE A 147 -0.19 -1.03 -8.68
N LEU A 148 -1.45 -1.03 -8.26
CA LEU A 148 -2.00 -0.15 -7.24
C LEU A 148 -2.47 -0.98 -6.04
N LEU A 149 -1.74 -0.92 -4.95
CA LEU A 149 -2.14 -1.53 -3.67
C LEU A 149 -3.45 -0.89 -3.19
N ASN A 150 -4.42 -1.72 -2.80
CA ASN A 150 -5.76 -1.29 -2.38
C ASN A 150 -6.45 -0.35 -3.41
N GLY A 151 -6.00 -0.35 -4.67
CA GLY A 151 -6.54 0.48 -5.75
C GLY A 151 -6.06 1.93 -5.78
N ASN A 152 -5.23 2.38 -4.84
CA ASN A 152 -4.83 3.79 -4.73
C ASN A 152 -3.32 4.03 -4.53
N GLN A 153 -2.61 3.12 -3.88
CA GLN A 153 -1.20 3.29 -3.56
C GLN A 153 -0.32 2.61 -4.61
N TYR A 154 0.45 3.39 -5.36
CA TYR A 154 1.38 2.84 -6.35
C TYR A 154 2.57 2.14 -5.68
N ILE A 155 2.83 0.89 -6.10
CA ILE A 155 4.01 0.13 -5.72
C ILE A 155 4.58 -0.50 -6.99
N ALA A 156 5.89 -0.43 -7.17
CA ALA A 156 6.58 -0.98 -8.33
C ALA A 156 7.64 -2.01 -7.93
N SER A 157 7.97 -2.92 -8.84
CA SER A 157 9.16 -3.76 -8.71
C SER A 157 10.41 -2.90 -8.60
N ASN A 158 11.35 -3.31 -7.77
CA ASN A 158 12.55 -2.59 -7.36
C ASN A 158 12.31 -1.29 -6.56
N SER A 159 11.07 -1.00 -6.15
CA SER A 159 10.82 0.09 -5.22
C SER A 159 11.17 -0.32 -3.78
N LYS A 160 11.68 0.65 -3.02
CA LYS A 160 11.94 0.50 -1.60
C LYS A 160 10.77 1.08 -0.82
N VAL A 161 10.21 0.30 0.08
CA VAL A 161 9.01 0.64 0.86
C VAL A 161 9.32 0.49 2.34
N ASN A 162 9.08 1.55 3.11
CA ASN A 162 9.16 1.48 4.56
C ASN A 162 7.86 0.88 5.11
N VAL A 163 8.00 -0.12 5.93
CA VAL A 163 6.89 -0.88 6.48
C VAL A 163 7.12 -1.18 7.95
N PHE A 164 6.04 -1.51 8.64
CA PHE A 164 6.14 -2.02 9.99
C PHE A 164 5.15 -3.17 10.24
N THR A 165 5.52 -3.98 11.17
CA THR A 165 4.69 -5.03 11.75
C THR A 165 4.36 -4.67 13.19
N LYS A 166 3.65 -5.51 13.90
CA LYS A 166 3.42 -5.38 15.34
C LYS A 166 4.72 -5.34 16.15
N TYR A 167 5.83 -5.88 15.62
CA TYR A 167 7.05 -6.13 16.37
C TYR A 167 8.22 -5.24 15.98
N CYS A 168 8.31 -4.83 14.73
CA CYS A 168 9.40 -3.98 14.24
C CYS A 168 9.01 -3.22 12.97
N ASP A 169 9.78 -2.19 12.68
CA ASP A 169 9.82 -1.46 11.42
C ASP A 169 11.05 -1.89 10.61
N PHE A 170 10.90 -1.91 9.29
CA PHE A 170 11.98 -2.19 8.36
C PHE A 170 11.68 -1.66 6.96
N SER A 171 12.72 -1.56 6.14
CA SER A 171 12.56 -1.22 4.72
C SER A 171 12.67 -2.47 3.87
N LEU A 172 11.66 -2.76 3.08
CA LEU A 172 11.69 -3.85 2.10
C LEU A 172 11.87 -3.32 0.68
N THR A 173 12.55 -4.10 -0.14
CA THR A 173 12.64 -3.89 -1.58
C THR A 173 11.68 -4.87 -2.27
N VAL A 174 10.76 -4.36 -3.05
CA VAL A 174 9.85 -5.19 -3.85
C VAL A 174 10.63 -5.81 -5.00
N ILE A 175 10.67 -7.13 -5.07
CA ILE A 175 11.33 -7.86 -6.16
C ILE A 175 10.35 -8.02 -7.31
N ASP A 176 9.17 -8.57 -7.02
CA ASP A 176 8.18 -8.91 -8.02
C ASP A 176 6.75 -8.83 -7.44
N ILE A 177 5.78 -8.67 -8.35
CA ILE A 177 4.34 -8.61 -8.01
C ILE A 177 3.59 -9.45 -9.04
N GLU A 178 3.05 -10.57 -8.61
CA GLU A 178 2.31 -11.53 -9.46
C GLU A 178 0.87 -11.69 -8.98
N GLU A 179 -0.06 -11.92 -9.91
CA GLU A 179 -1.45 -12.25 -9.55
C GLU A 179 -1.47 -13.63 -8.87
N SER A 180 -2.14 -13.72 -7.73
CA SER A 180 -2.28 -15.00 -7.01
C SER A 180 -3.04 -16.01 -7.88
N SER A 181 -2.39 -17.13 -8.18
CA SER A 181 -2.97 -18.21 -8.99
C SER A 181 -3.84 -19.19 -8.20
N GLU A 182 -4.12 -18.89 -6.92
CA GLU A 182 -5.01 -19.73 -6.12
C GLU A 182 -6.47 -19.61 -6.61
N ARG A 183 -6.95 -20.69 -7.23
CA ARG A 183 -8.36 -20.96 -7.53
C ARG A 183 -8.99 -21.75 -6.40
#